data_708106a78d3b289c13fab657411beccf
#
_entry.id   708106a78d3b289c13fab657411beccf
#
_cell.length_a   1.000
_cell.length_b   1.000
_cell.length_c   1.000
_cell.angle_alpha   90.00
_cell.angle_beta   90.00
_cell.angle_gamma   90.00
#
_symmetry.space_group_name_H-M   'P 1'
#
loop_
_entity.id
_entity.type
_entity.pdbx_description
1 polymer ?
#
loop_
_entity_poly.entity_id
_entity_poly.type
_entity_poly.pdbx_seq_one_letter_code
_entity_poly.pdbx_strand_id
1 'polypeptide(L)'
;LVLPPNDTTFTFAGAVNESHIYAINIQRARLKEKLDPGNWELVLSGSSGGSTEDGLTNTVSGHSITKLIDNSGASSATIQDGLRVYSVVSGTIANGELATDTTHTANNGYNKGGYGLVYPDLGIIVLNAGRLKQRGIRPVGTMTASNTNNQFNKTLFAAISGAASYNASYGFQARSEEEVASTFYYIRVKNADYNFSNNPTFTTGSLGALKHASMIKDPKTYITTVGLYNDKQELLATAKLS
;
A
#
# COMPACT_ATOMS: atom_id res chain seq x y z
N LEU A 1 -11.69 14.55 -2.25
CA LEU A 1 -12.88 13.74 -2.48
C LEU A 1 -14.07 14.70 -2.57
N VAL A 2 -14.44 15.07 -3.77
CA VAL A 2 -15.61 15.90 -4.02
C VAL A 2 -16.62 15.00 -4.70
N LEU A 3 -17.80 14.87 -4.12
CA LEU A 3 -18.91 14.23 -4.80
C LEU A 3 -19.24 15.03 -6.08
N PRO A 4 -19.66 14.36 -7.16
CA PRO A 4 -20.20 15.04 -8.31
C PRO A 4 -21.28 16.05 -7.90
N PRO A 5 -21.46 17.16 -8.60
CA PRO A 5 -22.30 18.31 -8.16
C PRO A 5 -23.76 17.96 -7.82
N ASN A 6 -24.25 16.82 -8.27
CA ASN A 6 -25.64 16.38 -8.04
C ASN A 6 -25.74 15.15 -7.14
N ASP A 7 -24.62 14.60 -6.65
CA ASP A 7 -24.62 13.43 -5.78
C ASP A 7 -24.62 13.84 -4.33
N THR A 8 -25.58 13.32 -3.57
CA THR A 8 -25.69 13.51 -2.12
C THR A 8 -25.19 12.31 -1.32
N THR A 9 -24.79 11.24 -2.02
CA THR A 9 -24.40 9.97 -1.41
C THR A 9 -23.14 9.40 -2.02
N PHE A 10 -22.35 8.71 -1.21
CA PHE A 10 -21.21 7.92 -1.68
C PHE A 10 -21.65 6.50 -2.05
N THR A 11 -21.24 6.03 -3.20
CA THR A 11 -21.50 4.65 -3.65
C THR A 11 -20.31 3.76 -3.34
N PHE A 12 -20.56 2.72 -2.56
CA PHE A 12 -19.58 1.69 -2.23
C PHE A 12 -19.84 0.38 -2.99
N ALA A 13 -18.89 -0.53 -2.98
CA ALA A 13 -19.06 -1.85 -3.58
C ALA A 13 -20.32 -2.55 -3.06
N GLY A 14 -21.16 -3.04 -3.99
CA GLY A 14 -22.48 -3.59 -3.64
C GLY A 14 -23.63 -2.61 -3.86
N ALA A 15 -23.40 -1.47 -4.54
CA ALA A 15 -24.39 -0.45 -4.88
C ALA A 15 -25.14 0.14 -3.67
N VAL A 16 -24.42 0.27 -2.54
CA VAL A 16 -24.98 0.89 -1.36
C VAL A 16 -24.59 2.36 -1.30
N ASN A 17 -25.59 3.19 -1.27
CA ASN A 17 -25.45 4.62 -1.18
C ASN A 17 -25.50 5.06 0.29
N GLU A 18 -24.49 5.75 0.74
CA GLU A 18 -24.41 6.29 2.09
C GLU A 18 -24.21 7.80 2.09
N SER A 19 -24.97 8.45 2.94
CA SER A 19 -24.87 9.91 3.12
C SER A 19 -23.80 10.32 4.16
N HIS A 20 -23.33 9.36 4.94
CA HIS A 20 -22.35 9.60 6.00
C HIS A 20 -21.12 8.70 5.81
N ILE A 21 -19.96 9.30 5.92
CA ILE A 21 -18.69 8.60 5.77
C ILE A 21 -17.74 8.97 6.92
N TYR A 22 -16.78 8.09 7.18
CA TYR A 22 -15.56 8.47 7.88
C TYR A 22 -14.43 8.61 6.88
N ALA A 23 -13.60 9.62 7.04
CA ALA A 23 -12.41 9.80 6.22
C ALA A 23 -11.16 9.79 7.11
N ILE A 24 -10.23 8.90 6.80
CA ILE A 24 -8.90 8.85 7.42
C ILE A 24 -7.93 9.40 6.38
N ASN A 25 -7.29 10.50 6.72
CA ASN A 25 -6.26 11.11 5.88
C ASN A 25 -4.88 10.86 6.53
N ILE A 26 -4.04 10.14 5.83
CA ILE A 26 -2.67 9.88 6.24
C ILE A 26 -1.79 11.00 5.67
N GLN A 27 -1.10 11.72 6.54
CA GLN A 27 -0.24 12.82 6.11
C GLN A 27 0.81 12.36 5.10
N ARG A 28 0.92 13.03 3.97
CA ARG A 28 1.83 12.69 2.88
C ARG A 28 3.30 12.60 3.33
N ALA A 29 3.70 13.42 4.30
CA ALA A 29 5.04 13.34 4.88
C ALA A 29 5.38 11.98 5.52
N ARG A 30 4.36 11.18 5.88
CA ARG A 30 4.53 9.83 6.43
C ARG A 30 4.47 8.73 5.36
N LEU A 31 3.92 9.02 4.19
CA LEU A 31 3.75 8.05 3.11
C LEU A 31 4.87 8.10 2.07
N LYS A 32 5.82 9.02 2.21
CA LYS A 32 6.77 9.33 1.14
C LYS A 32 6.02 9.71 -0.15
N GLU A 33 5.65 8.74 -0.99
CA GLU A 33 4.88 8.97 -2.21
C GLU A 33 3.42 8.55 -2.07
N LYS A 34 3.16 7.30 -1.68
CA LYS A 34 1.82 6.72 -1.66
C LYS A 34 1.67 5.61 -0.62
N LEU A 35 0.44 5.29 -0.29
CA LEU A 35 0.10 4.14 0.55
C LEU A 35 0.33 2.85 -0.26
N ASP A 36 0.97 1.87 0.35
CA ASP A 36 1.20 0.56 -0.27
C ASP A 36 -0.09 -0.29 -0.19
N PRO A 37 -0.75 -0.57 -1.33
CA PRO A 37 -1.96 -1.39 -1.35
C PRO A 37 -1.68 -2.81 -0.83
N GLY A 38 -2.59 -3.34 -0.03
CA GLY A 38 -2.44 -4.65 0.61
C GLY A 38 -1.52 -4.69 1.82
N ASN A 39 -0.84 -3.59 2.13
CA ASN A 39 0.09 -3.48 3.26
C ASN A 39 -0.35 -2.45 4.31
N TRP A 40 -1.63 -2.31 4.50
CA TRP A 40 -2.22 -1.56 5.60
C TRP A 40 -3.35 -2.38 6.24
N GLU A 41 -3.57 -2.19 7.51
CA GLU A 41 -4.63 -2.85 8.26
C GLU A 41 -5.21 -1.88 9.28
N LEU A 42 -6.53 -1.79 9.31
CA LEU A 42 -7.28 -1.03 10.29
C LEU A 42 -8.09 -1.98 11.17
N VAL A 43 -7.84 -1.95 12.45
CA VAL A 43 -8.52 -2.78 13.43
C VAL A 43 -9.44 -1.91 14.26
N LEU A 44 -10.72 -2.26 14.26
CA LEU A 44 -11.78 -1.52 14.92
C LEU A 44 -12.48 -2.41 15.94
N SER A 45 -12.71 -1.89 17.14
CA SER A 45 -13.57 -2.54 18.13
C SER A 45 -14.95 -1.93 18.10
N GLY A 46 -15.96 -2.79 17.97
CA GLY A 46 -17.36 -2.44 18.09
C GLY A 46 -17.97 -2.98 19.37
N SER A 47 -18.98 -2.31 19.90
CA SER A 47 -19.73 -2.75 21.06
C SER A 47 -21.06 -3.38 20.61
N SER A 48 -21.38 -4.56 21.13
CA SER A 48 -22.71 -5.10 21.02
C SER A 48 -23.64 -4.34 21.97
N GLY A 49 -24.57 -3.65 21.46
CA GLY A 49 -25.63 -3.05 22.24
C GLY A 49 -26.82 -2.85 21.32
N GLY A 50 -27.80 -3.70 21.47
CA GLY A 50 -29.02 -3.62 20.68
C GLY A 50 -29.61 -2.23 20.74
N SER A 51 -29.81 -1.63 19.60
CA SER A 51 -30.86 -0.67 19.36
C SER A 51 -31.25 -0.79 17.91
N THR A 52 -32.48 -1.12 17.70
CA THR A 52 -33.16 -1.27 16.41
C THR A 52 -33.67 0.09 15.92
N GLU A 53 -32.85 1.14 15.98
CA GLU A 53 -33.36 2.45 15.60
C GLU A 53 -33.55 2.63 14.09
N ASP A 54 -32.94 1.78 13.24
CA ASP A 54 -33.11 1.86 11.78
C ASP A 54 -33.39 0.50 11.12
N GLY A 55 -34.01 -0.46 11.84
CA GLY A 55 -34.30 -1.80 11.30
C GLY A 55 -33.09 -2.69 11.04
N LEU A 56 -31.89 -2.23 11.39
CA LEU A 56 -30.64 -2.97 11.27
C LEU A 56 -30.31 -3.63 12.61
N THR A 57 -30.73 -4.87 12.77
CA THR A 57 -30.37 -5.67 13.94
C THR A 57 -28.87 -5.91 13.97
N ASN A 58 -28.20 -5.37 14.99
CA ASN A 58 -26.85 -5.79 15.31
C ASN A 58 -26.90 -7.19 15.93
N THR A 59 -26.59 -8.21 15.15
CA THR A 59 -26.66 -9.61 15.57
C THR A 59 -25.41 -10.08 16.31
N VAL A 60 -24.46 -9.20 16.56
CA VAL A 60 -23.22 -9.54 17.26
C VAL A 60 -23.43 -9.39 18.76
N SER A 61 -23.49 -10.49 19.49
CA SER A 61 -23.45 -10.47 20.95
C SER A 61 -22.00 -10.40 21.43
N GLY A 62 -21.66 -9.39 22.21
CA GLY A 62 -20.30 -9.16 22.71
C GLY A 62 -19.53 -8.08 21.94
N HIS A 63 -18.27 -7.87 22.30
CA HIS A 63 -17.38 -6.99 21.54
C HIS A 63 -16.96 -7.67 20.23
N SER A 64 -17.11 -6.97 19.12
CA SER A 64 -16.65 -7.43 17.82
C SER A 64 -15.38 -6.69 17.42
N ILE A 65 -14.38 -7.44 16.96
CA ILE A 65 -13.21 -6.88 16.30
C ILE A 65 -13.43 -7.00 14.80
N THR A 66 -13.37 -5.86 14.12
CA THR A 66 -13.42 -5.78 12.66
C THR A 66 -12.05 -5.40 12.15
N LYS A 67 -11.49 -6.22 11.28
CA LYS A 67 -10.19 -5.97 10.63
C LYS A 67 -10.44 -5.68 9.16
N LEU A 68 -9.91 -4.57 8.71
CA LEU A 68 -10.12 -4.05 7.36
C LEU A 68 -8.80 -3.91 6.62
N ILE A 69 -8.84 -4.27 5.35
CA ILE A 69 -7.75 -4.16 4.37
C ILE A 69 -8.36 -3.74 3.02
N ASP A 70 -7.56 -3.44 2.04
CA ASP A 70 -8.05 -3.32 0.66
C ASP A 70 -8.05 -4.67 -0.08
N ASN A 71 -8.76 -4.70 -1.19
CA ASN A 71 -8.88 -5.90 -2.03
C ASN A 71 -7.79 -5.99 -3.13
N SER A 72 -6.67 -5.32 -3.00
CA SER A 72 -5.60 -5.29 -4.02
C SER A 72 -4.99 -6.67 -4.30
N GLY A 73 -4.97 -7.54 -3.30
CA GLY A 73 -4.51 -8.93 -3.46
C GLY A 73 -5.43 -9.82 -4.32
N ALA A 74 -6.70 -9.43 -4.48
CA ALA A 74 -7.70 -10.21 -5.21
C ALA A 74 -8.23 -9.50 -6.46
N SER A 75 -8.08 -8.19 -6.56
CA SER A 75 -8.66 -7.37 -7.63
C SER A 75 -7.71 -6.26 -8.06
N SER A 76 -7.74 -5.95 -9.35
CA SER A 76 -7.04 -4.79 -9.90
C SER A 76 -7.68 -3.49 -9.40
N ALA A 77 -6.89 -2.41 -9.36
CA ALA A 77 -7.42 -1.08 -9.05
C ALA A 77 -8.50 -0.65 -10.05
N THR A 78 -9.52 -0.01 -9.53
CA THR A 78 -10.44 0.77 -10.37
C THR A 78 -9.84 2.18 -10.53
N ILE A 79 -9.89 2.72 -11.73
CA ILE A 79 -9.43 4.08 -11.99
C ILE A 79 -10.63 5.02 -11.91
N GLN A 80 -10.61 5.96 -10.99
CA GLN A 80 -11.60 7.03 -10.85
C GLN A 80 -10.88 8.37 -10.90
N ASP A 81 -11.26 9.22 -11.83
CA ASP A 81 -10.64 10.54 -12.04
C ASP A 81 -9.11 10.52 -12.14
N GLY A 82 -8.56 9.46 -12.75
CA GLY A 82 -7.12 9.25 -12.88
C GLY A 82 -6.41 8.71 -11.62
N LEU A 83 -7.15 8.43 -10.55
CA LEU A 83 -6.62 7.88 -9.31
C LEU A 83 -6.91 6.38 -9.19
N ARG A 84 -5.97 5.64 -8.62
CA ARG A 84 -6.17 4.24 -8.26
C ARG A 84 -7.10 4.16 -7.04
N VAL A 85 -8.11 3.32 -7.14
CA VAL A 85 -9.07 3.10 -6.07
C VAL A 85 -9.24 1.60 -5.84
N TYR A 86 -9.19 1.19 -4.58
CA TYR A 86 -9.49 -0.17 -4.14
C TYR A 86 -10.65 -0.17 -3.17
N SER A 87 -11.41 -1.26 -3.15
CA SER A 87 -12.48 -1.44 -2.17
C SER A 87 -11.90 -1.87 -0.82
N VAL A 88 -12.42 -1.30 0.25
CA VAL A 88 -12.10 -1.75 1.61
C VAL A 88 -12.97 -2.94 1.96
N VAL A 89 -12.34 -4.02 2.37
CA VAL A 89 -12.94 -5.32 2.67
C VAL A 89 -12.51 -5.80 4.06
N SER A 90 -13.19 -6.80 4.61
CA SER A 90 -12.70 -7.46 5.81
C SER A 90 -11.50 -8.35 5.49
N GLY A 91 -10.44 -8.22 6.28
CA GLY A 91 -9.19 -8.95 6.04
C GLY A 91 -8.03 -8.47 6.90
N THR A 92 -6.88 -9.07 6.66
CA THR A 92 -5.62 -8.76 7.36
C THR A 92 -4.45 -8.74 6.38
N ILE A 93 -3.36 -8.06 6.72
CA ILE A 93 -2.13 -8.10 5.91
C ILE A 93 -1.63 -9.54 5.74
N ALA A 94 -1.75 -10.38 6.77
CA ALA A 94 -1.24 -11.76 6.72
C ALA A 94 -2.06 -12.68 5.81
N ASN A 95 -3.38 -12.48 5.76
CA ASN A 95 -4.31 -13.39 5.08
C ASN A 95 -4.98 -12.75 3.85
N GLY A 96 -4.76 -11.46 3.63
CA GLY A 96 -5.48 -10.71 2.62
C GLY A 96 -6.98 -10.59 2.95
N GLU A 97 -7.79 -10.54 1.90
CA GLU A 97 -9.26 -10.53 2.01
C GLU A 97 -9.77 -11.84 2.63
N LEU A 98 -10.62 -11.74 3.63
CA LEU A 98 -11.28 -12.92 4.21
C LEU A 98 -12.30 -13.51 3.23
N ALA A 99 -12.23 -14.81 3.00
CA ALA A 99 -13.09 -15.52 2.05
C ALA A 99 -14.59 -15.39 2.39
N THR A 100 -14.93 -15.30 3.67
CA THR A 100 -16.31 -15.15 4.16
C THR A 100 -16.32 -14.28 5.40
N ASP A 101 -17.06 -13.19 5.35
CA ASP A 101 -17.48 -12.52 6.56
C ASP A 101 -18.72 -13.27 7.09
N THR A 102 -18.47 -14.36 7.82
CA THR A 102 -19.51 -15.29 8.30
C THR A 102 -20.48 -14.66 9.30
N THR A 103 -20.20 -13.46 9.78
CA THR A 103 -21.03 -12.77 10.78
C THR A 103 -22.13 -11.93 10.16
N HIS A 104 -22.19 -11.83 8.83
CA HIS A 104 -23.25 -11.09 8.13
C HIS A 104 -23.88 -11.93 7.03
N THR A 105 -24.82 -12.77 7.42
CA THR A 105 -25.74 -13.37 6.48
C THR A 105 -26.68 -12.31 5.90
N ALA A 106 -26.52 -12.11 4.61
CA ALA A 106 -27.56 -12.00 3.59
C ALA A 106 -28.59 -10.85 3.61
N ASN A 107 -28.71 -9.99 4.58
CA ASN A 107 -29.90 -9.14 4.56
C ASN A 107 -29.77 -7.78 3.87
N ASN A 108 -28.56 -7.34 3.47
CA ASN A 108 -28.40 -6.03 2.80
C ASN A 108 -27.30 -6.00 1.71
N GLY A 109 -26.98 -7.10 1.06
CA GLY A 109 -26.04 -7.09 -0.08
C GLY A 109 -24.54 -6.91 0.27
N TYR A 110 -24.22 -6.84 1.54
CA TYR A 110 -22.86 -6.66 2.02
C TYR A 110 -22.16 -7.98 2.34
N ASN A 111 -21.67 -8.72 1.37
CA ASN A 111 -20.92 -9.94 1.68
C ASN A 111 -19.61 -9.59 2.39
N LYS A 112 -18.51 -9.51 1.75
CA LYS A 112 -17.19 -9.22 2.35
C LYS A 112 -16.77 -7.74 2.18
N GLY A 113 -17.43 -7.02 1.30
CA GLY A 113 -17.10 -5.66 0.88
C GLY A 113 -18.00 -4.59 1.48
N GLY A 114 -17.96 -3.43 0.85
CA GLY A 114 -18.83 -2.32 1.21
C GLY A 114 -18.36 -1.52 2.44
N TYR A 115 -17.19 -1.83 2.99
CA TYR A 115 -16.64 -1.09 4.12
C TYR A 115 -16.08 0.28 3.74
N GLY A 116 -15.71 0.47 2.48
CA GLY A 116 -15.17 1.75 2.05
C GLY A 116 -14.38 1.68 0.76
N LEU A 117 -13.64 2.76 0.51
CA LEU A 117 -12.73 2.92 -0.60
C LEU A 117 -11.38 3.44 -0.08
N VAL A 118 -10.31 3.01 -0.69
CA VAL A 118 -8.97 3.54 -0.41
C VAL A 118 -8.37 4.13 -1.68
N TYR A 119 -7.78 5.30 -1.54
CA TYR A 119 -7.08 6.06 -2.57
C TYR A 119 -5.58 6.07 -2.22
N PRO A 120 -4.79 5.08 -2.68
CA PRO A 120 -3.39 4.94 -2.27
C PRO A 120 -2.55 6.16 -2.63
N ASP A 121 -2.76 6.73 -3.80
CA ASP A 121 -2.01 7.87 -4.31
C ASP A 121 -2.23 9.16 -3.50
N LEU A 122 -3.37 9.24 -2.80
CA LEU A 122 -3.70 10.36 -1.91
C LEU A 122 -3.43 10.04 -0.44
N GLY A 123 -3.32 8.76 -0.07
CA GLY A 123 -3.27 8.32 1.31
C GLY A 123 -4.59 8.53 2.06
N ILE A 124 -5.72 8.40 1.36
CA ILE A 124 -7.05 8.62 1.93
C ILE A 124 -7.82 7.30 1.97
N ILE A 125 -8.38 7.01 3.13
CA ILE A 125 -9.28 5.87 3.34
C ILE A 125 -10.66 6.44 3.68
N VAL A 126 -11.65 6.11 2.87
CA VAL A 126 -13.06 6.50 3.07
C VAL A 126 -13.81 5.28 3.56
N LEU A 127 -14.45 5.37 4.71
CA LEU A 127 -15.19 4.26 5.30
C LEU A 127 -16.69 4.53 5.28
N ASN A 128 -17.43 3.48 4.99
CA ASN A 128 -18.89 3.46 5.00
C ASN A 128 -19.41 3.45 6.44
N ALA A 129 -20.01 4.55 6.88
CA ALA A 129 -20.48 4.70 8.25
C ALA A 129 -21.65 3.75 8.55
N GLY A 130 -22.55 3.50 7.59
CA GLY A 130 -23.67 2.55 7.74
C GLY A 130 -23.15 1.13 7.93
N ARG A 131 -22.13 0.73 7.17
CA ARG A 131 -21.53 -0.60 7.32
C ARG A 131 -20.82 -0.77 8.67
N LEU A 132 -20.09 0.25 9.11
CA LEU A 132 -19.46 0.23 10.42
C LEU A 132 -20.48 0.23 11.57
N LYS A 133 -21.61 0.93 11.40
CA LYS A 133 -22.72 0.91 12.36
C LYS A 133 -23.24 -0.51 12.58
N GLN A 134 -23.35 -1.33 11.52
CA GLN A 134 -23.74 -2.74 11.62
C GLN A 134 -22.75 -3.56 12.45
N ARG A 135 -21.51 -3.13 12.56
CA ARG A 135 -20.46 -3.75 13.39
C ARG A 135 -20.37 -3.16 14.79
N GLY A 136 -21.37 -2.38 15.20
CA GLY A 136 -21.37 -1.73 16.50
C GLY A 136 -20.46 -0.50 16.61
N ILE A 137 -19.86 -0.06 15.50
CA ILE A 137 -19.06 1.15 15.43
C ILE A 137 -19.96 2.29 15.00
N ARG A 138 -20.49 3.01 15.95
CA ARG A 138 -21.47 4.08 15.72
C ARG A 138 -21.26 5.21 16.72
N PRO A 139 -21.53 6.47 16.33
CA PRO A 139 -21.57 7.56 17.28
C PRO A 139 -22.67 7.32 18.32
N VAL A 140 -22.47 7.85 19.51
CA VAL A 140 -23.49 7.82 20.55
C VAL A 140 -24.65 8.69 20.08
N GLY A 141 -25.83 8.08 19.89
CA GLY A 141 -27.02 8.73 19.36
C GLY A 141 -27.30 8.39 17.88
N THR A 142 -28.45 8.82 17.39
CA THR A 142 -28.88 8.63 16.01
C THR A 142 -27.96 9.39 15.06
N MET A 143 -27.60 8.79 13.91
CA MET A 143 -26.87 9.49 12.84
C MET A 143 -27.82 10.50 12.17
N THR A 144 -28.03 11.64 12.83
CA THR A 144 -28.82 12.75 12.26
C THR A 144 -27.88 13.83 11.73
N ALA A 145 -28.39 14.66 10.83
CA ALA A 145 -27.68 15.83 10.32
C ALA A 145 -27.21 16.81 11.42
N SER A 146 -27.76 16.67 12.63
CA SER A 146 -27.39 17.47 13.81
C SER A 146 -26.16 16.91 14.57
N ASN A 147 -25.70 15.70 14.26
CA ASN A 147 -24.53 15.15 14.91
C ASN A 147 -23.27 15.86 14.36
N THR A 148 -22.59 16.56 15.24
CA THR A 148 -21.39 17.29 14.86
C THR A 148 -20.27 16.34 14.42
N ASN A 149 -19.49 16.74 13.45
CA ASN A 149 -18.30 16.01 12.96
C ASN A 149 -17.40 15.50 14.08
N ASN A 150 -17.40 16.20 15.24
CA ASN A 150 -16.62 15.84 16.41
C ASN A 150 -17.08 14.51 17.06
N GLN A 151 -18.38 14.19 17.05
CA GLN A 151 -18.87 12.94 17.63
C GLN A 151 -18.50 11.74 16.73
N PHE A 152 -18.54 11.89 15.42
CA PHE A 152 -18.10 10.86 14.48
C PHE A 152 -16.62 10.56 14.62
N ASN A 153 -15.79 11.61 14.68
CA ASN A 153 -14.34 11.46 14.85
C ASN A 153 -13.99 10.79 16.18
N LYS A 154 -14.67 11.18 17.28
CA LYS A 154 -14.48 10.54 18.59
C LYS A 154 -14.84 9.07 18.58
N THR A 155 -15.93 8.69 17.88
CA THR A 155 -16.36 7.29 17.76
C THR A 155 -15.36 6.46 16.98
N LEU A 156 -14.89 6.95 15.85
CA LEU A 156 -13.87 6.25 15.06
C LEU A 156 -12.57 6.11 15.86
N PHE A 157 -12.13 7.18 16.52
CA PHE A 157 -10.93 7.14 17.37
C PHE A 157 -11.08 6.15 18.52
N ALA A 158 -12.23 6.14 19.20
CA ALA A 158 -12.52 5.18 20.25
C ALA A 158 -12.52 3.74 19.76
N ALA A 159 -13.05 3.49 18.56
CA ALA A 159 -13.03 2.17 17.95
C ALA A 159 -11.61 1.69 17.61
N ILE A 160 -10.75 2.59 17.12
CA ILE A 160 -9.34 2.30 16.83
C ILE A 160 -8.57 2.04 18.12
N SER A 161 -8.68 2.93 19.09
CA SER A 161 -7.97 2.80 20.36
C SER A 161 -8.46 1.64 21.22
N GLY A 162 -9.77 1.36 21.18
CA GLY A 162 -10.39 0.24 21.88
C GLY A 162 -9.94 -1.13 21.34
N ALA A 163 -9.55 -1.21 20.09
CA ALA A 163 -9.06 -2.46 19.51
C ALA A 163 -7.86 -3.04 20.29
N ALA A 164 -6.97 -2.19 20.77
CA ALA A 164 -5.81 -2.61 21.56
C ALA A 164 -6.19 -3.27 22.89
N SER A 165 -7.35 -2.92 23.48
CA SER A 165 -7.85 -3.52 24.72
C SER A 165 -8.41 -4.94 24.53
N TYR A 166 -8.64 -5.37 23.31
CA TYR A 166 -9.26 -6.66 22.96
C TYR A 166 -8.35 -7.57 22.14
N ASN A 167 -7.10 -7.75 22.58
CA ASN A 167 -6.09 -8.61 21.94
C ASN A 167 -5.66 -8.21 20.52
N ALA A 168 -5.93 -6.99 20.10
CA ALA A 168 -5.32 -6.47 18.89
C ALA A 168 -4.01 -5.75 19.26
N SER A 169 -2.90 -6.15 18.66
CA SER A 169 -1.58 -5.55 18.93
C SER A 169 -1.47 -4.09 18.48
N TYR A 170 -2.40 -3.65 17.62
CA TYR A 170 -2.42 -2.31 17.03
C TYR A 170 -3.85 -1.98 16.55
N GLY A 171 -4.16 -0.67 16.49
CA GLY A 171 -5.42 -0.20 15.91
C GLY A 171 -5.28 0.13 14.41
N PHE A 172 -4.15 0.68 14.00
CA PHE A 172 -3.87 0.99 12.60
C PHE A 172 -2.39 0.79 12.30
N GLN A 173 -2.11 0.12 11.20
CA GLN A 173 -0.78 0.04 10.63
C GLN A 173 -0.84 0.25 9.12
N ALA A 174 0.17 0.86 8.56
CA ALA A 174 0.29 1.11 7.13
C ALA A 174 1.75 1.19 6.70
N ARG A 175 2.01 0.78 5.47
CA ARG A 175 3.31 0.93 4.82
C ARG A 175 3.20 1.90 3.67
N SER A 176 4.32 2.53 3.34
CA SER A 176 4.43 3.39 2.17
C SER A 176 5.02 2.63 1.01
N GLU A 177 4.59 2.96 -0.18
CA GLU A 177 5.18 2.55 -1.46
C GLU A 177 5.92 3.73 -2.06
N GLU A 178 7.11 3.49 -2.60
CA GLU A 178 7.93 4.48 -3.30
C GLU A 178 8.33 3.90 -4.65
N GLU A 179 8.17 4.68 -5.70
CA GLU A 179 8.54 4.28 -7.05
C GLU A 179 9.98 4.71 -7.33
N VAL A 180 10.86 3.74 -7.49
CA VAL A 180 12.27 4.00 -7.81
C VAL A 180 12.50 3.76 -9.29
N ALA A 181 12.75 4.85 -10.02
CA ALA A 181 13.14 4.76 -11.43
C ALA A 181 14.54 4.15 -11.54
N SER A 182 14.65 3.06 -12.28
CA SER A 182 15.92 2.39 -12.52
C SER A 182 16.22 2.37 -14.02
N THR A 183 17.45 2.74 -14.36
CA THR A 183 17.93 2.68 -15.75
C THR A 183 19.02 1.63 -15.85
N PHE A 184 18.88 0.73 -16.80
CA PHE A 184 19.84 -0.33 -17.06
C PHE A 184 20.68 0.00 -18.29
N TYR A 185 22.00 0.03 -18.12
CA TYR A 185 22.95 0.23 -19.20
C TYR A 185 23.63 -1.09 -19.51
N TYR A 186 23.49 -1.56 -20.75
CA TYR A 186 24.16 -2.77 -21.21
C TYR A 186 25.38 -2.38 -22.05
N ILE A 187 26.57 -2.67 -21.53
CA ILE A 187 27.82 -2.37 -22.18
C ILE A 187 28.50 -3.69 -22.54
N ARG A 188 28.82 -3.88 -23.82
CA ARG A 188 29.61 -5.00 -24.30
C ARG A 188 31.05 -4.57 -24.54
N VAL A 189 31.96 -5.11 -23.77
CA VAL A 189 33.39 -4.95 -23.94
C VAL A 189 33.91 -6.12 -24.76
N LYS A 190 34.49 -5.83 -25.93
CA LYS A 190 35.10 -6.86 -26.78
C LYS A 190 36.45 -7.22 -26.22
N ASN A 191 36.81 -8.51 -26.27
CA ASN A 191 38.08 -9.00 -25.82
C ASN A 191 39.28 -8.33 -26.55
N ALA A 192 39.10 -8.06 -27.85
CA ALA A 192 40.14 -7.42 -28.67
C ALA A 192 40.47 -6.00 -28.25
N ASP A 193 39.57 -5.28 -27.60
CA ASP A 193 39.76 -3.85 -27.27
C ASP A 193 40.64 -3.64 -26.03
N TYR A 194 40.69 -4.67 -25.12
CA TYR A 194 41.38 -4.52 -23.81
C TYR A 194 42.35 -5.67 -23.48
N ASN A 195 42.85 -6.37 -24.49
CA ASN A 195 43.72 -7.54 -24.32
C ASN A 195 45.21 -7.21 -24.22
N PHE A 196 45.57 -5.93 -24.20
CA PHE A 196 46.95 -5.46 -24.11
C PHE A 196 47.08 -4.34 -23.09
N SER A 197 48.25 -4.27 -22.44
CA SER A 197 48.59 -3.22 -21.48
C SER A 197 49.95 -2.61 -21.82
N ASN A 198 50.01 -1.28 -21.74
CA ASN A 198 51.26 -0.53 -21.86
C ASN A 198 52.09 -0.53 -20.57
N ASN A 199 51.64 -1.21 -19.52
CA ASN A 199 52.39 -1.31 -18.30
C ASN A 199 53.69 -2.14 -18.52
N PRO A 200 54.87 -1.63 -18.17
CA PRO A 200 56.14 -2.37 -18.32
C PRO A 200 56.19 -3.72 -17.64
N THR A 201 55.35 -3.93 -16.61
CA THR A 201 55.26 -5.23 -15.94
C THR A 201 54.50 -6.30 -16.74
N PHE A 202 53.80 -5.91 -17.81
CA PHE A 202 53.04 -6.81 -18.67
C PHE A 202 53.94 -7.51 -19.71
N THR A 203 55.04 -6.89 -20.07
CA THR A 203 56.02 -7.39 -21.02
C THR A 203 57.37 -7.70 -20.34
N THR A 204 58.15 -8.56 -20.96
CA THR A 204 59.49 -8.89 -20.47
C THR A 204 60.49 -8.92 -21.65
N GLY A 205 61.75 -8.61 -21.36
CA GLY A 205 62.82 -8.63 -22.32
C GLY A 205 62.85 -7.43 -23.27
N SER A 206 63.93 -7.26 -24.04
CA SER A 206 64.12 -6.16 -25.01
C SER A 206 63.21 -6.25 -26.24
N LEU A 207 62.66 -7.43 -26.48
CA LEU A 207 61.72 -7.70 -27.60
C LEU A 207 60.24 -7.57 -27.24
N GLY A 208 59.92 -7.15 -26.02
CA GLY A 208 58.54 -6.94 -25.58
C GLY A 208 57.68 -8.21 -25.51
N ALA A 209 58.28 -9.36 -25.21
CA ALA A 209 57.55 -10.61 -25.07
C ALA A 209 56.54 -10.55 -23.90
N LEU A 210 55.33 -11.11 -24.10
CA LEU A 210 54.29 -11.14 -23.05
C LEU A 210 54.74 -12.02 -21.88
N LYS A 211 54.72 -11.46 -20.70
CA LYS A 211 55.09 -12.17 -19.45
C LYS A 211 54.10 -13.28 -19.09
N HIS A 212 52.82 -13.10 -19.44
CA HIS A 212 51.77 -14.06 -19.14
C HIS A 212 51.38 -14.88 -20.38
N ALA A 213 51.79 -16.14 -20.43
CA ALA A 213 51.57 -17.04 -21.58
C ALA A 213 50.08 -17.26 -21.89
N SER A 214 49.22 -17.14 -20.89
CA SER A 214 47.76 -17.21 -21.05
C SER A 214 47.16 -16.10 -21.92
N MET A 215 47.83 -14.97 -22.01
CA MET A 215 47.39 -13.82 -22.79
C MET A 215 47.79 -13.92 -24.30
N ILE A 216 48.56 -14.94 -24.68
CA ILE A 216 48.99 -15.13 -26.08
C ILE A 216 47.93 -15.79 -26.93
N LYS A 217 47.27 -16.84 -26.44
CA LYS A 217 46.31 -17.63 -27.20
C LYS A 217 44.86 -17.27 -26.94
N ASP A 218 44.51 -16.98 -25.70
CA ASP A 218 43.14 -16.68 -25.27
C ASP A 218 43.20 -15.58 -24.19
N PRO A 219 43.45 -14.31 -24.59
CA PRO A 219 43.56 -13.22 -23.63
C PRO A 219 42.23 -12.99 -22.93
N LYS A 220 42.21 -13.10 -21.61
CA LYS A 220 41.05 -12.84 -20.78
C LYS A 220 41.33 -11.65 -19.87
N THR A 221 40.49 -10.64 -20.00
CA THR A 221 40.53 -9.45 -19.12
C THR A 221 39.29 -9.44 -18.25
N TYR A 222 39.49 -9.14 -16.98
CA TYR A 222 38.40 -9.05 -16.01
C TYR A 222 38.17 -7.59 -15.68
N ILE A 223 36.91 -7.16 -15.80
CA ILE A 223 36.51 -5.79 -15.40
C ILE A 223 36.39 -5.77 -13.89
N THR A 224 37.16 -4.92 -13.23
CA THR A 224 37.18 -4.80 -11.77
C THR A 224 36.41 -3.59 -11.29
N THR A 225 36.20 -2.59 -12.15
CA THR A 225 35.57 -1.34 -11.75
C THR A 225 34.80 -0.76 -12.93
N VAL A 226 33.64 -0.22 -12.67
CA VAL A 226 32.82 0.52 -13.62
C VAL A 226 32.62 1.94 -13.09
N GLY A 227 32.93 2.95 -13.89
CA GLY A 227 32.65 4.35 -13.60
C GLY A 227 31.43 4.84 -14.37
N LEU A 228 30.57 5.58 -13.70
CA LEU A 228 29.45 6.29 -14.30
C LEU A 228 29.81 7.77 -14.45
N TYR A 229 29.75 8.27 -15.67
CA TYR A 229 30.08 9.63 -16.01
C TYR A 229 28.90 10.37 -16.60
N ASN A 230 28.80 11.67 -16.36
CA ASN A 230 27.85 12.54 -17.05
C ASN A 230 28.37 12.96 -18.45
N ASP A 231 27.53 13.72 -19.17
CA ASP A 231 27.87 14.21 -20.52
C ASP A 231 29.10 15.19 -20.53
N LYS A 232 29.43 15.75 -19.36
CA LYS A 232 30.60 16.60 -19.17
C LYS A 232 31.86 15.83 -18.78
N GLN A 233 31.78 14.49 -18.78
CA GLN A 233 32.84 13.57 -18.37
C GLN A 233 33.25 13.71 -16.88
N GLU A 234 32.35 14.18 -16.02
CA GLU A 234 32.56 14.18 -14.59
C GLU A 234 32.11 12.84 -14.00
N LEU A 235 32.93 12.27 -13.13
CA LEU A 235 32.64 10.99 -12.48
C LEU A 235 31.55 11.16 -11.45
N LEU A 236 30.41 10.51 -11.67
CA LEU A 236 29.23 10.54 -10.77
C LEU A 236 29.27 9.44 -9.73
N ALA A 237 29.66 8.23 -10.14
CA ALA A 237 29.69 7.07 -9.25
C ALA A 237 30.69 6.03 -9.75
N THR A 238 31.18 5.20 -8.84
CA THR A 238 32.00 4.03 -9.17
C THR A 238 31.43 2.79 -8.52
N ALA A 239 31.41 1.68 -9.25
CA ALA A 239 31.07 0.37 -8.73
C ALA A 239 32.26 -0.58 -8.90
N LYS A 240 32.66 -1.23 -7.81
CA LYS A 240 33.68 -2.28 -7.83
C LYS A 240 33.01 -3.61 -8.07
N LEU A 241 33.50 -4.36 -9.04
CA LEU A 241 33.08 -5.73 -9.33
C LEU A 241 33.99 -6.70 -8.59
N SER A 242 33.38 -7.69 -7.92
CA SER A 242 34.10 -8.75 -7.20
C SER A 242 34.32 -9.97 -8.09
#